data_1324899154fb7ce4de46d651936b8321
#
_entry.id   1324899154fb7ce4de46d651936b8321
#
_cell.length_a   1.000
_cell.length_b   1.000
_cell.length_c   1.000
_cell.angle_alpha   90.00
_cell.angle_beta   90.00
_cell.angle_gamma   90.00
#
_symmetry.space_group_name_H-M   'P 1'
#
loop_
_entity.id
_entity.type
_entity.pdbx_description
1 polymer ?
#
loop_
_entity_poly.entity_id
_entity_poly.type
_entity_poly.pdbx_seq_one_letter_code
_entity_poly.pdbx_strand_id
1 'polypeptide(L)'
;VRRYDLVAIDLDGTLLDHAGRVSEANIRSIRRARDAGMVVVVCTGRALIETRAVLAAIDLHDPVVVSGGAMVADPVSGATLERFTLEPALVSEVVSFLHARGHAALVLKDPHATMYDYLAVTPLAAGSDGGGPGEEGLDPASRWWFRKMGVRVRFAAALHHDEHPEHSIRVGAYAANRPVDELASELRETFGDRTNLQHFQGALLPKERTDQGITS
;
A
#
# COMPACT_ATOMS: atom_id res chain seq x y z
N VAL A 1 3.77 24.40 30.63
CA VAL A 1 3.37 23.00 30.90
C VAL A 1 2.93 22.41 29.55
N ARG A 2 3.58 21.33 29.13
CA ARG A 2 3.23 20.61 27.87
C ARG A 2 1.85 19.95 28.08
N ARG A 3 0.94 20.15 27.11
CA ARG A 3 -0.43 19.61 27.17
C ARG A 3 -0.52 18.20 26.57
N TYR A 4 0.36 17.86 25.63
CA TYR A 4 0.38 16.59 24.92
C TYR A 4 1.79 16.01 24.88
N ASP A 5 1.91 14.70 24.97
CA ASP A 5 3.18 13.98 24.96
C ASP A 5 3.46 13.32 23.61
N LEU A 6 2.44 13.18 22.76
CA LEU A 6 2.51 12.54 21.46
C LEU A 6 1.73 13.34 20.42
N VAL A 7 2.24 13.33 19.18
CA VAL A 7 1.52 13.81 18.01
C VAL A 7 1.50 12.71 16.95
N ALA A 8 0.31 12.34 16.49
CA ALA A 8 0.10 11.43 15.36
C ALA A 8 -0.17 12.26 14.10
N ILE A 9 0.55 11.97 13.02
CA ILE A 9 0.51 12.76 11.77
C ILE A 9 0.25 11.82 10.60
N ASP A 10 -0.78 12.13 9.81
CA ASP A 10 -1.01 11.48 8.52
C ASP A 10 -0.08 12.04 7.44
N LEU A 11 0.19 11.26 6.39
CA LEU A 11 1.05 11.65 5.29
C LEU A 11 0.30 12.34 4.16
N ASP A 12 -0.63 11.63 3.53
CA ASP A 12 -1.23 12.06 2.27
C ASP A 12 -2.29 13.14 2.50
N GLY A 13 -2.08 14.32 1.92
CA GLY A 13 -2.96 15.47 2.15
C GLY A 13 -2.76 16.19 3.48
N THR A 14 -1.81 15.74 4.33
CA THR A 14 -1.51 16.35 5.63
C THR A 14 -0.04 16.79 5.70
N LEU A 15 0.90 15.84 5.80
CA LEU A 15 2.32 16.16 5.89
C LEU A 15 2.94 16.41 4.52
N LEU A 16 2.45 15.71 3.49
CA LEU A 16 2.94 15.77 2.13
C LEU A 16 2.22 16.84 1.30
N ASP A 17 2.99 17.55 0.48
CA ASP A 17 2.47 18.43 -0.58
C ASP A 17 1.92 17.59 -1.76
N HIS A 18 1.31 18.26 -2.75
CA HIS A 18 0.78 17.61 -3.96
C HIS A 18 1.87 16.93 -4.82
N ALA A 19 3.14 17.23 -4.59
CA ALA A 19 4.27 16.56 -5.23
C ALA A 19 4.80 15.37 -4.41
N GLY A 20 4.15 15.03 -3.29
CA GLY A 20 4.54 13.96 -2.38
C GLY A 20 5.79 14.28 -1.55
N ARG A 21 6.07 15.56 -1.28
CA ARG A 21 7.25 16.02 -0.55
C ARG A 21 6.86 16.67 0.77
N VAL A 22 7.72 16.55 1.76
CA VAL A 22 7.58 17.28 3.02
C VAL A 22 8.15 18.67 2.88
N SER A 23 7.39 19.70 3.26
CA SER A 23 7.88 21.07 3.25
C SER A 23 8.93 21.31 4.33
N GLU A 24 9.86 22.25 4.07
CA GLU A 24 10.85 22.68 5.07
C GLU A 24 10.20 23.18 6.38
N ALA A 25 9.01 23.79 6.27
CA ALA A 25 8.26 24.26 7.44
C ALA A 25 7.79 23.08 8.29
N ASN A 26 7.28 22.02 7.66
CA ASN A 26 6.85 20.80 8.34
C ASN A 26 8.04 20.07 8.98
N ILE A 27 9.17 19.96 8.28
CA ILE A 27 10.41 19.36 8.82
C ILE A 27 10.85 20.12 10.10
N ARG A 28 10.91 21.45 10.04
CA ARG A 28 11.26 22.26 11.24
C ARG A 28 10.27 22.10 12.37
N SER A 29 8.97 21.97 12.06
CA SER A 29 7.92 21.80 13.09
C SER A 29 8.02 20.45 13.78
N ILE A 30 8.31 19.38 13.03
CA ILE A 30 8.54 18.03 13.58
C ILE A 30 9.76 18.04 14.50
N ARG A 31 10.88 18.63 14.05
CA ARG A 31 12.08 18.77 14.90
C ARG A 31 11.79 19.50 16.20
N ARG A 32 11.09 20.63 16.14
CA ARG A 32 10.71 21.39 17.33
C ARG A 32 9.82 20.59 18.30
N ALA A 33 8.90 19.76 17.77
CA ALA A 33 8.08 18.90 18.60
C ALA A 33 8.94 17.83 19.32
N ARG A 34 9.87 17.21 18.61
CA ARG A 34 10.81 16.23 19.18
C ARG A 34 11.75 16.88 20.20
N ASP A 35 12.31 18.05 19.88
CA ASP A 35 13.18 18.82 20.81
C ASP A 35 12.45 19.21 22.09
N ALA A 36 11.12 19.42 22.01
CA ALA A 36 10.27 19.63 23.17
C ALA A 36 9.92 18.32 23.93
N GLY A 37 10.47 17.18 23.50
CA GLY A 37 10.28 15.86 24.10
C GLY A 37 8.96 15.20 23.73
N MET A 38 8.30 15.60 22.64
CA MET A 38 7.11 14.90 22.12
C MET A 38 7.52 13.70 21.28
N VAL A 39 6.78 12.61 21.40
CA VAL A 39 6.84 11.48 20.47
C VAL A 39 6.10 11.86 19.19
N VAL A 40 6.72 11.64 18.03
CA VAL A 40 6.10 11.90 16.72
C VAL A 40 5.84 10.57 16.05
N VAL A 41 4.57 10.25 15.81
CA VAL A 41 4.14 9.00 15.16
C VAL A 41 3.54 9.35 13.81
N VAL A 42 4.09 8.79 12.75
CA VAL A 42 3.45 8.83 11.43
C VAL A 42 2.41 7.71 11.34
N CYS A 43 1.20 8.06 10.91
CA CYS A 43 0.09 7.13 10.72
C CYS A 43 -0.38 7.24 9.27
N THR A 44 -0.31 6.15 8.48
CA THR A 44 -0.61 6.22 7.04
C THR A 44 -1.24 4.92 6.49
N GLY A 45 -2.00 5.06 5.43
CA GLY A 45 -2.50 3.94 4.63
C GLY A 45 -1.42 3.23 3.79
N ARG A 46 -0.25 3.85 3.62
CA ARG A 46 0.86 3.30 2.84
C ARG A 46 1.51 2.10 3.53
N ALA A 47 2.10 1.19 2.74
CA ALA A 47 2.99 0.17 3.27
C ALA A 47 4.31 0.77 3.77
N LEU A 48 5.03 0.08 4.65
CA LEU A 48 6.29 0.58 5.23
C LEU A 48 7.31 0.97 4.15
N ILE A 49 7.49 0.14 3.13
CA ILE A 49 8.42 0.43 2.03
C ILE A 49 8.09 1.74 1.30
N GLU A 50 6.80 2.05 1.16
CA GLU A 50 6.29 3.24 0.48
C GLU A 50 6.47 4.52 1.30
N THR A 51 6.80 4.41 2.59
CA THR A 51 7.01 5.54 3.51
C THR A 51 8.47 5.91 3.70
N ARG A 52 9.41 5.01 3.40
CA ARG A 52 10.83 5.14 3.76
C ARG A 52 11.46 6.47 3.38
N ALA A 53 11.22 6.95 2.16
CA ALA A 53 11.78 8.21 1.68
C ALA A 53 11.28 9.41 2.49
N VAL A 54 10.00 9.38 2.89
CA VAL A 54 9.38 10.44 3.71
C VAL A 54 9.93 10.40 5.12
N LEU A 55 10.00 9.22 5.73
CA LEU A 55 10.51 9.05 7.10
C LEU A 55 11.98 9.48 7.20
N ALA A 56 12.79 9.15 6.21
CA ALA A 56 14.17 9.63 6.12
C ALA A 56 14.26 11.15 5.97
N ALA A 57 13.37 11.78 5.17
CA ALA A 57 13.36 13.23 4.97
C ALA A 57 13.04 14.02 6.25
N ILE A 58 12.27 13.43 7.17
CA ILE A 58 11.94 14.03 8.47
C ILE A 58 12.80 13.50 9.63
N ASP A 59 13.76 12.64 9.32
CA ASP A 59 14.66 12.02 10.30
C ASP A 59 13.88 11.33 11.44
N LEU A 60 12.85 10.55 11.08
CA LEU A 60 11.98 9.87 12.05
C LEU A 60 12.56 8.51 12.44
N HIS A 61 12.72 8.33 13.75
CA HIS A 61 13.19 7.08 14.36
C HIS A 61 12.15 6.43 15.28
N ASP A 62 11.09 7.17 15.61
CA ASP A 62 9.99 6.63 16.42
C ASP A 62 9.17 5.62 15.62
N PRO A 63 8.50 4.66 16.26
CA PRO A 63 7.63 3.70 15.58
C PRO A 63 6.59 4.38 14.68
N VAL A 64 6.25 3.71 13.57
CA VAL A 64 5.27 4.20 12.59
C VAL A 64 4.09 3.25 12.49
N VAL A 65 2.90 3.81 12.31
CA VAL A 65 1.67 3.07 12.05
C VAL A 65 1.42 3.11 10.54
N VAL A 66 1.46 1.97 9.90
CA VAL A 66 1.36 1.83 8.44
C VAL A 66 0.24 0.88 8.04
N SER A 67 0.01 0.77 6.74
CA SER A 67 -0.99 -0.15 6.16
C SER A 67 -2.41 0.09 6.66
N GLY A 68 -2.77 1.36 6.92
CA GLY A 68 -4.10 1.73 7.42
C GLY A 68 -4.34 1.35 8.88
N GLY A 69 -3.28 1.25 9.68
CA GLY A 69 -3.36 0.85 11.08
C GLY A 69 -3.12 -0.64 11.33
N ALA A 70 -2.97 -1.42 10.28
CA ALA A 70 -2.81 -2.87 10.42
C ALA A 70 -1.38 -3.31 10.81
N MET A 71 -0.42 -2.38 10.85
CA MET A 71 0.96 -2.70 11.26
C MET A 71 1.61 -1.52 11.96
N VAL A 72 2.32 -1.80 13.03
CA VAL A 72 3.29 -0.90 13.68
C VAL A 72 4.68 -1.43 13.40
N ALA A 73 5.56 -0.58 12.90
CA ALA A 73 6.90 -0.97 12.53
C ALA A 73 7.95 0.01 13.03
N ASP A 74 9.15 -0.49 13.24
CA ASP A 74 10.34 0.31 13.43
C ASP A 74 10.84 0.80 12.06
N PRO A 75 10.89 2.12 11.81
CA PRO A 75 11.27 2.66 10.51
C PRO A 75 12.76 2.47 10.17
N VAL A 76 13.61 2.25 11.17
CA VAL A 76 15.06 2.12 11.01
C VAL A 76 15.43 0.69 10.65
N SER A 77 15.03 -0.26 11.50
CA SER A 77 15.33 -1.69 11.27
C SER A 77 14.39 -2.36 10.29
N GLY A 78 13.18 -1.82 10.11
CA GLY A 78 12.10 -2.43 9.35
C GLY A 78 11.41 -3.57 10.10
N ALA A 79 11.70 -3.74 11.38
CA ALA A 79 11.07 -4.77 12.20
C ALA A 79 9.60 -4.47 12.43
N THR A 80 8.77 -5.49 12.34
CA THR A 80 7.36 -5.41 12.72
C THR A 80 7.26 -5.52 14.24
N LEU A 81 6.70 -4.48 14.88
CA LEU A 81 6.48 -4.42 16.33
C LEU A 81 5.12 -4.98 16.71
N GLU A 82 4.09 -4.68 15.91
CA GLU A 82 2.73 -5.16 16.08
C GLU A 82 2.06 -5.31 14.71
N ARG A 83 1.17 -6.26 14.56
CA ARG A 83 0.41 -6.45 13.31
C ARG A 83 -0.96 -7.09 13.56
N PHE A 84 -1.90 -6.74 12.69
CA PHE A 84 -3.22 -7.36 12.59
C PHE A 84 -3.35 -8.00 11.22
N THR A 85 -3.48 -9.31 11.18
CA THR A 85 -3.58 -10.07 9.93
C THR A 85 -5.03 -10.41 9.61
N LEU A 86 -5.31 -10.61 8.33
CA LEU A 86 -6.60 -11.10 7.86
C LEU A 86 -6.65 -12.62 7.99
N GLU A 87 -7.82 -13.13 8.30
CA GLU A 87 -8.09 -14.57 8.26
C GLU A 87 -7.83 -15.13 6.85
N PRO A 88 -7.06 -16.22 6.69
CA PRO A 88 -6.74 -16.79 5.38
C PRO A 88 -7.98 -17.14 4.53
N ALA A 89 -9.06 -17.58 5.17
CA ALA A 89 -10.32 -17.84 4.48
C ALA A 89 -10.91 -16.55 3.87
N LEU A 90 -10.89 -15.44 4.62
CA LEU A 90 -11.37 -14.16 4.15
C LEU A 90 -10.49 -13.63 2.99
N VAL A 91 -9.17 -13.78 3.08
CA VAL A 91 -8.24 -13.44 1.99
C VAL A 91 -8.61 -14.21 0.73
N SER A 92 -8.88 -15.52 0.85
CA SER A 92 -9.27 -16.37 -0.28
C SER A 92 -10.58 -15.94 -0.92
N GLU A 93 -11.59 -15.60 -0.12
CA GLU A 93 -12.88 -15.08 -0.61
C GLU A 93 -12.71 -13.77 -1.37
N VAL A 94 -11.95 -12.81 -0.81
CA VAL A 94 -11.71 -11.50 -1.43
C VAL A 94 -10.91 -11.64 -2.72
N VAL A 95 -9.86 -12.46 -2.73
CA VAL A 95 -9.07 -12.74 -3.95
C VAL A 95 -9.94 -13.36 -5.04
N SER A 96 -10.76 -14.35 -4.69
CA SER A 96 -11.70 -15.00 -5.64
C SER A 96 -12.72 -14.01 -6.19
N PHE A 97 -13.23 -13.12 -5.34
CA PHE A 97 -14.15 -12.05 -5.73
C PHE A 97 -13.51 -11.09 -6.75
N LEU A 98 -12.28 -10.65 -6.51
CA LEU A 98 -11.52 -9.78 -7.41
C LEU A 98 -11.21 -10.46 -8.75
N HIS A 99 -10.78 -11.70 -8.70
CA HIS A 99 -10.47 -12.50 -9.91
C HIS A 99 -11.70 -12.72 -10.79
N ALA A 100 -12.86 -13.01 -10.19
CA ALA A 100 -14.12 -13.15 -10.93
C ALA A 100 -14.51 -11.88 -11.70
N ARG A 101 -13.91 -10.73 -11.34
CA ARG A 101 -14.13 -9.43 -11.98
C ARG A 101 -12.97 -9.00 -12.87
N GLY A 102 -11.99 -9.88 -13.06
CA GLY A 102 -10.84 -9.63 -13.91
C GLY A 102 -9.74 -8.76 -13.31
N HIS A 103 -9.74 -8.59 -11.98
CA HIS A 103 -8.72 -7.82 -11.29
C HIS A 103 -7.63 -8.73 -10.72
N ALA A 104 -6.37 -8.32 -10.85
CA ALA A 104 -5.29 -8.88 -10.06
C ALA A 104 -5.48 -8.52 -8.59
N ALA A 105 -5.26 -9.46 -7.69
CA ALA A 105 -5.30 -9.23 -6.27
C ALA A 105 -3.88 -8.95 -5.73
N LEU A 106 -3.74 -7.86 -4.97
CA LEU A 106 -2.50 -7.42 -4.35
C LEU A 106 -2.61 -7.68 -2.84
N VAL A 107 -2.01 -8.76 -2.37
CA VAL A 107 -2.02 -9.13 -0.95
C VAL A 107 -0.78 -8.55 -0.30
N LEU A 108 -0.95 -7.50 0.52
CA LEU A 108 0.12 -6.93 1.32
C LEU A 108 0.49 -7.90 2.44
N LYS A 109 1.77 -8.14 2.58
CA LYS A 109 2.34 -9.04 3.58
C LYS A 109 3.12 -8.28 4.65
N ASP A 110 3.41 -8.97 5.74
CA ASP A 110 4.41 -8.53 6.70
C ASP A 110 5.82 -8.78 6.11
N PRO A 111 6.53 -7.73 5.64
CA PRO A 111 7.80 -7.92 4.95
C PRO A 111 8.92 -8.43 5.85
N HIS A 112 8.79 -8.26 7.17
CA HIS A 112 9.75 -8.80 8.14
C HIS A 112 9.66 -10.32 8.24
N ALA A 113 8.46 -10.87 8.10
CA ALA A 113 8.23 -12.31 8.16
C ALA A 113 8.41 -13.01 6.80
N THR A 114 7.99 -12.37 5.71
CA THR A 114 7.92 -13.01 4.39
C THR A 114 9.08 -12.68 3.46
N MET A 115 9.89 -11.64 3.79
CA MET A 115 10.98 -11.11 2.98
C MET A 115 10.53 -10.42 1.67
N TYR A 116 9.23 -10.27 1.43
CA TYR A 116 8.63 -9.49 0.34
C TYR A 116 7.44 -8.68 0.84
N ASP A 117 7.09 -7.62 0.10
CA ASP A 117 6.07 -6.66 0.53
C ASP A 117 4.66 -7.06 0.03
N TYR A 118 4.56 -7.57 -1.20
CA TYR A 118 3.29 -7.98 -1.80
C TYR A 118 3.37 -9.35 -2.46
N LEU A 119 2.31 -10.14 -2.27
CA LEU A 119 1.97 -11.25 -3.15
C LEU A 119 0.96 -10.72 -4.18
N ALA A 120 1.36 -10.68 -5.45
CA ALA A 120 0.46 -10.37 -6.55
C ALA A 120 -0.11 -11.68 -7.10
N VAL A 121 -1.41 -11.88 -6.90
CA VAL A 121 -2.12 -13.04 -7.47
C VAL A 121 -2.77 -12.57 -8.76
N THR A 122 -2.21 -13.01 -9.89
CA THR A 122 -2.66 -12.60 -11.22
C THR A 122 -3.38 -13.77 -11.89
N PRO A 123 -4.64 -13.59 -12.34
CA PRO A 123 -5.29 -14.62 -13.13
C PRO A 123 -4.44 -14.93 -14.37
N LEU A 124 -4.25 -16.20 -14.68
CA LEU A 124 -3.61 -16.58 -15.93
C LEU A 124 -4.46 -16.06 -17.07
N ALA A 125 -3.87 -15.24 -17.95
CA ALA A 125 -4.55 -14.82 -19.16
C ALA A 125 -4.88 -16.07 -20.01
N ALA A 126 -6.12 -16.24 -20.38
CA ALA A 126 -6.54 -17.32 -21.26
C ALA A 126 -5.78 -17.19 -22.58
N GLY A 127 -4.88 -18.14 -22.88
CA GLY A 127 -4.09 -18.16 -24.11
C GLY A 127 -2.64 -17.70 -23.99
N SER A 128 -2.10 -17.47 -22.80
CA SER A 128 -0.66 -17.23 -22.64
C SER A 128 0.12 -18.56 -22.75
N ASP A 129 0.73 -18.79 -23.89
CA ASP A 129 1.65 -19.90 -24.11
C ASP A 129 2.88 -19.77 -23.17
N GLY A 130 2.82 -20.43 -22.03
CA GLY A 130 4.01 -20.75 -21.23
C GLY A 130 4.61 -19.63 -20.36
N GLY A 131 4.04 -18.44 -20.27
CA GLY A 131 4.45 -17.40 -19.34
C GLY A 131 3.90 -17.70 -17.93
N GLY A 132 4.79 -17.85 -16.93
CA GLY A 132 4.39 -17.95 -15.54
C GLY A 132 3.74 -16.65 -15.03
N PRO A 133 3.19 -16.65 -13.79
CA PRO A 133 2.66 -15.42 -13.18
C PRO A 133 3.77 -14.36 -13.10
N GLY A 134 3.47 -13.15 -13.54
CA GLY A 134 4.46 -12.08 -13.63
C GLY A 134 3.84 -10.69 -13.66
N GLU A 135 4.69 -9.68 -13.85
CA GLU A 135 4.28 -8.27 -13.92
C GLU A 135 3.25 -7.98 -15.02
N GLU A 136 3.20 -8.82 -16.07
CA GLU A 136 2.28 -8.65 -17.19
C GLU A 136 0.80 -8.73 -16.78
N GLY A 137 0.50 -9.49 -15.72
CA GLY A 137 -0.83 -9.58 -15.14
C GLY A 137 -1.25 -8.39 -14.29
N LEU A 138 -0.34 -7.44 -14.03
CA LEU A 138 -0.65 -6.22 -13.30
C LEU A 138 -1.06 -5.09 -14.26
N ASP A 139 -1.91 -4.20 -13.78
CA ASP A 139 -2.17 -2.93 -14.47
C ASP A 139 -0.91 -2.04 -14.53
N PRO A 140 -0.82 -1.12 -15.52
CA PRO A 140 0.36 -0.27 -15.69
C PRO A 140 0.66 0.63 -14.50
N ALA A 141 -0.36 1.08 -13.74
CA ALA A 141 -0.17 1.97 -12.61
C ALA A 141 0.44 1.22 -11.43
N SER A 142 -0.02 0.00 -11.13
CA SER A 142 0.60 -0.86 -10.12
C SER A 142 2.06 -1.17 -10.44
N ARG A 143 2.36 -1.52 -11.69
CA ARG A 143 3.75 -1.77 -12.13
C ARG A 143 4.64 -0.54 -11.94
N TRP A 144 4.17 0.63 -12.37
CA TRP A 144 4.90 1.88 -12.20
C TRP A 144 5.13 2.19 -10.71
N TRP A 145 4.09 2.08 -9.90
CA TRP A 145 4.16 2.35 -8.47
C TRP A 145 5.15 1.43 -7.76
N PHE A 146 5.07 0.14 -8.00
CA PHE A 146 5.96 -0.83 -7.38
C PHE A 146 7.42 -0.59 -7.73
N ARG A 147 7.71 -0.30 -9.00
CA ARG A 147 9.07 0.07 -9.44
C ARG A 147 9.54 1.37 -8.80
N LYS A 148 8.70 2.39 -8.77
CA LYS A 148 9.02 3.70 -8.18
C LYS A 148 9.34 3.60 -6.69
N MET A 149 8.60 2.77 -5.96
CA MET A 149 8.75 2.60 -4.51
C MET A 149 9.74 1.51 -4.12
N GLY A 150 10.28 0.75 -5.07
CA GLY A 150 11.17 -0.37 -4.79
C GLY A 150 10.50 -1.52 -4.05
N VAL A 151 9.22 -1.74 -4.33
CA VAL A 151 8.40 -2.78 -3.70
C VAL A 151 8.87 -4.16 -4.15
N ARG A 152 9.07 -5.06 -3.20
CA ARG A 152 9.40 -6.46 -3.48
C ARG A 152 8.10 -7.24 -3.67
N VAL A 153 7.89 -7.72 -4.89
CA VAL A 153 6.67 -8.43 -5.26
C VAL A 153 7.00 -9.88 -5.56
N ARG A 154 6.23 -10.79 -4.97
CA ARG A 154 6.15 -12.18 -5.38
C ARG A 154 4.90 -12.37 -6.22
N PHE A 155 5.01 -13.11 -7.31
CA PHE A 155 3.89 -13.40 -8.22
C PHE A 155 3.41 -14.82 -8.02
N ALA A 156 2.09 -15.00 -8.03
CA ALA A 156 1.45 -16.31 -7.98
C ALA A 156 0.28 -16.36 -8.97
N ALA A 157 0.11 -17.50 -9.63
CA ALA A 157 -1.04 -17.74 -10.51
C ALA A 157 -2.34 -17.96 -9.72
N ALA A 158 -2.22 -18.44 -8.50
CA ALA A 158 -3.35 -18.70 -7.61
C ALA A 158 -2.94 -18.54 -6.15
N LEU A 159 -3.90 -18.18 -5.30
CA LEU A 159 -3.63 -17.90 -3.89
C LEU A 159 -3.13 -19.13 -3.11
N HIS A 160 -3.47 -20.35 -3.51
CA HIS A 160 -2.97 -21.56 -2.84
C HIS A 160 -1.44 -21.76 -2.98
N HIS A 161 -0.76 -20.95 -3.79
CA HIS A 161 0.70 -20.87 -3.84
C HIS A 161 1.29 -19.88 -2.84
N ASP A 162 0.45 -19.27 -1.99
CA ASP A 162 0.90 -18.42 -0.89
C ASP A 162 1.54 -19.28 0.20
N GLU A 163 2.85 -19.11 0.40
CA GLU A 163 3.60 -19.87 1.43
C GLU A 163 3.43 -19.26 2.83
N HIS A 164 2.82 -18.07 2.92
CA HIS A 164 2.69 -17.30 4.16
C HIS A 164 1.29 -16.73 4.35
N PRO A 165 0.21 -17.53 4.27
CA PRO A 165 -1.16 -17.02 4.33
C PRO A 165 -1.46 -16.29 5.65
N GLU A 166 -0.84 -16.68 6.75
CA GLU A 166 -0.98 -16.10 8.08
C GLU A 166 -0.35 -14.71 8.23
N HIS A 167 0.43 -14.28 7.24
CA HIS A 167 1.09 -12.97 7.23
C HIS A 167 0.41 -11.97 6.28
N SER A 168 -0.84 -12.21 5.89
CA SER A 168 -1.62 -11.31 5.04
C SER A 168 -2.22 -10.16 5.85
N ILE A 169 -1.85 -8.93 5.53
CA ILE A 169 -2.24 -7.72 6.26
C ILE A 169 -3.42 -7.01 5.56
N ARG A 170 -3.39 -6.96 4.24
CA ARG A 170 -4.38 -6.26 3.42
C ARG A 170 -4.51 -6.92 2.07
N VAL A 171 -5.72 -6.93 1.52
CA VAL A 171 -5.96 -7.26 0.11
C VAL A 171 -6.45 -6.02 -0.60
N GLY A 172 -5.89 -5.75 -1.77
CA GLY A 172 -6.27 -4.63 -2.62
C GLY A 172 -6.28 -5.01 -4.09
N ALA A 173 -6.89 -4.15 -4.89
CA ALA A 173 -6.84 -4.20 -6.34
C ALA A 173 -6.79 -2.79 -6.91
N TYR A 174 -6.23 -2.66 -8.10
CA TYR A 174 -6.32 -1.46 -8.91
C TYR A 174 -7.41 -1.65 -9.98
N ALA A 175 -8.31 -0.69 -10.09
CA ALA A 175 -9.45 -0.75 -11.01
C ALA A 175 -9.36 0.38 -12.05
N ALA A 176 -8.46 0.24 -13.03
CA ALA A 176 -8.29 1.24 -14.09
C ALA A 176 -9.49 1.36 -15.03
N ASN A 177 -10.21 0.26 -15.25
CA ASN A 177 -11.24 0.14 -16.29
C ASN A 177 -12.68 0.14 -15.74
N ARG A 178 -12.86 0.33 -14.44
CA ARG A 178 -14.18 0.45 -13.78
C ARG A 178 -14.15 1.64 -12.84
N PRO A 179 -15.30 2.32 -12.64
CA PRO A 179 -15.40 3.29 -11.55
C PRO A 179 -15.01 2.59 -10.23
N VAL A 180 -14.01 3.14 -9.54
CA VAL A 180 -13.55 2.61 -8.24
C VAL A 180 -14.70 2.48 -7.25
N ASP A 181 -15.67 3.39 -7.35
CA ASP A 181 -16.86 3.42 -6.49
C ASP A 181 -17.76 2.20 -6.68
N GLU A 182 -17.89 1.65 -7.91
CA GLU A 182 -18.69 0.44 -8.17
C GLU A 182 -18.06 -0.78 -7.50
N LEU A 183 -16.76 -1.01 -7.71
CA LEU A 183 -16.05 -2.11 -7.08
C LEU A 183 -16.05 -1.98 -5.55
N ALA A 184 -15.89 -0.77 -5.04
CA ALA A 184 -15.94 -0.49 -3.61
C ALA A 184 -17.33 -0.75 -3.01
N SER A 185 -18.42 -0.42 -3.73
CA SER A 185 -19.78 -0.74 -3.29
C SER A 185 -20.01 -2.25 -3.23
N GLU A 186 -19.65 -2.97 -4.29
CA GLU A 186 -19.80 -4.42 -4.32
C GLU A 186 -19.00 -5.12 -3.20
N LEU A 187 -17.78 -4.64 -2.93
CA LEU A 187 -16.96 -5.16 -1.83
C LEU A 187 -17.60 -4.87 -0.46
N ARG A 188 -18.19 -3.67 -0.25
CA ARG A 188 -18.89 -3.34 1.00
C ARG A 188 -20.12 -4.20 1.20
N GLU A 189 -20.91 -4.40 0.14
CA GLU A 189 -22.10 -5.24 0.20
C GLU A 189 -21.76 -6.69 0.54
N THR A 190 -20.64 -7.19 0.03
CA THR A 190 -20.25 -8.59 0.22
C THR A 190 -19.48 -8.83 1.52
N PHE A 191 -18.62 -7.89 1.93
CA PHE A 191 -17.64 -8.10 3.03
C PHE A 191 -17.72 -7.04 4.12
N GLY A 192 -18.61 -6.05 4.03
CA GLY A 192 -18.60 -4.84 4.87
C GLY A 192 -18.58 -5.09 6.37
N ASP A 193 -19.30 -6.11 6.84
CA ASP A 193 -19.36 -6.47 8.26
C ASP A 193 -18.09 -7.20 8.76
N ARG A 194 -17.23 -7.62 7.83
CA ARG A 194 -16.02 -8.42 8.12
C ARG A 194 -14.72 -7.69 7.83
N THR A 195 -14.80 -6.53 7.16
CA THR A 195 -13.62 -5.79 6.66
C THR A 195 -13.75 -4.29 6.87
N ASN A 196 -12.63 -3.61 7.05
CA ASN A 196 -12.55 -2.17 6.88
C ASN A 196 -12.09 -1.88 5.44
N LEU A 197 -13.01 -1.39 4.62
CA LEU A 197 -12.75 -1.06 3.23
C LEU A 197 -12.38 0.41 3.06
N GLN A 198 -11.22 0.65 2.48
CA GLN A 198 -10.78 1.98 2.07
C GLN A 198 -10.58 2.00 0.55
N HIS A 199 -11.02 3.07 -0.10
CA HIS A 199 -10.72 3.33 -1.50
C HIS A 199 -10.25 4.77 -1.67
N PHE A 200 -9.35 4.98 -2.59
CA PHE A 200 -8.83 6.31 -2.93
C PHE A 200 -8.44 6.34 -4.40
N GLN A 201 -8.45 7.53 -4.96
CA GLN A 201 -7.92 7.73 -6.30
C GLN A 201 -6.41 7.42 -6.26
N GLY A 202 -6.00 6.42 -7.04
CA GLY A 202 -4.59 6.10 -7.21
C GLY A 202 -3.84 7.27 -7.85
N ALA A 203 -2.52 7.29 -7.68
CA ALA A 203 -1.67 8.24 -8.38
C ALA A 203 -1.88 8.08 -9.89
N LEU A 204 -2.27 9.17 -10.56
CA LEU A 204 -2.31 9.20 -12.01
C LEU A 204 -0.88 8.94 -12.52
N LEU A 205 -0.75 8.01 -13.45
CA LEU A 205 0.49 7.87 -14.20
C LEU A 205 0.87 9.25 -14.74
N PRO A 206 2.16 9.66 -14.66
CA PRO A 206 2.61 10.80 -15.42
C PRO A 206 2.17 10.56 -16.87
N LYS A 207 1.46 11.51 -17.47
CA LYS A 207 1.16 11.44 -18.90
C LYS A 207 2.50 11.19 -19.56
N GLU A 208 2.66 10.03 -20.20
CA GLU A 208 3.78 9.83 -21.10
C GLU A 208 3.72 11.01 -22.04
N ARG A 209 4.77 11.81 -22.07
CA ARG A 209 5.00 12.76 -23.15
C ARG A 209 5.19 11.88 -24.39
N THR A 210 4.09 11.58 -25.04
CA THR A 210 4.15 11.14 -26.41
C THR A 210 4.71 12.32 -27.18
N ASP A 211 5.96 12.22 -27.61
CA ASP A 211 6.60 13.07 -28.61
C ASP A 211 5.97 12.91 -30.00
N GLN A 212 4.67 12.69 -30.05
CA GLN A 212 3.87 12.71 -31.28
C GLN A 212 2.83 13.78 -31.11
N GLY A 213 3.06 14.85 -31.89
CA GLY A 213 2.24 16.03 -31.94
C GLY A 213 0.76 15.73 -31.96
N ILE A 214 0.07 16.27 -30.99
CA ILE A 214 -1.39 16.37 -31.04
C ILE A 214 -1.69 17.60 -31.88
N THR A 215 -2.08 17.35 -33.10
CA THR A 215 -2.88 18.30 -33.87
C THR A 215 -4.32 18.18 -33.39
N SER A 216 -4.85 19.32 -32.90
CA SER A 216 -6.24 19.75 -32.65
C SER A 216 -7.11 18.79 -31.86
#